data_41faa01e87750d9c469e96e58179f738
#
_entry.id   41faa01e87750d9c469e96e58179f738
#
_cell.length_a   1.000
_cell.length_b   1.000
_cell.length_c   1.000
_cell.angle_alpha   90.00
_cell.angle_beta   90.00
_cell.angle_gamma   90.00
#
_symmetry.space_group_name_H-M   'P 1'
#
loop_
_entity.id
_entity.type
_entity.pdbx_description
1 polymer ?
#
loop_
_entity_poly.entity_id
_entity_poly.type
_entity_poly.pdbx_seq_one_letter_code
_entity_poly.pdbx_strand_id
1 'polypeptide(L)'
;ESIYLISPPYNINMSKLVISEEARSEQLADLAIAINEIVRLPVTMRGAKHPGVRVEDGKVVDGEYTGPVLEEAIRTAKPIRTIPESGPFKGIPVSVAPVLQQGKAVAAIGIVDVIGTIDIPEVFGAYSNVVAQVSGEAQEKR
;
A
#
# COMPACT_ATOMS: atom_id res chain seq x y z
N GLU A 1 -25.38 29.32 -1.01
CA GLU A 1 -24.66 28.99 -1.06
C GLU A 1 -23.98 28.42 -0.99
N SER A 2 -24.11 28.46 -1.22
CA SER A 2 -23.30 27.95 -1.28
C SER A 2 -22.57 27.35 -0.99
N ILE A 3 -22.59 27.50 -1.13
CA ILE A 3 -21.82 27.02 -0.97
C ILE A 3 -21.07 26.76 -0.60
N TYR A 4 -20.95 26.90 -0.77
CA TYR A 4 -20.20 26.80 -0.64
C TYR A 4 -19.47 27.04 -0.31
N LEU A 5 -19.84 27.26 -0.63
CA LEU A 5 -19.13 27.69 -0.50
C LEU A 5 -18.40 27.67 0.01
N ILE A 6 -18.25 27.56 -0.32
CA ILE A 6 -17.53 27.58 0.05
C ILE A 6 -16.51 27.67 0.58
N SER A 7 -16.48 27.79 1.27
CA SER A 7 -15.26 28.35 1.64
C SER A 7 -14.15 27.35 1.79
N PRO A 8 -12.93 27.70 1.42
CA PRO A 8 -11.83 26.76 1.28
C PRO A 8 -11.44 25.93 2.50
N PRO A 9 -11.35 26.50 3.70
CA PRO A 9 -10.79 25.73 4.83
C PRO A 9 -11.56 24.47 5.12
N TYR A 10 -12.85 24.50 5.04
CA TYR A 10 -13.60 23.31 5.38
C TYR A 10 -13.54 22.27 4.26
N ASN A 11 -13.28 22.70 3.04
CA ASN A 11 -13.09 21.75 1.96
C ASN A 11 -11.86 20.88 2.20
N ILE A 12 -10.82 21.48 2.74
CA ILE A 12 -9.63 20.74 3.08
C ILE A 12 -9.95 19.67 4.11
N ASN A 13 -10.73 20.03 5.11
CA ASN A 13 -11.06 19.10 6.17
C ASN A 13 -11.90 17.95 5.68
N MET A 14 -12.73 18.19 4.67
CA MET A 14 -13.59 17.16 4.15
C MET A 14 -12.88 16.21 3.21
N SER A 15 -11.74 16.62 2.65
CA SER A 15 -11.01 15.81 1.70
C SER A 15 -9.83 15.14 2.40
N LYS A 16 -10.14 14.23 3.29
CA LYS A 16 -9.09 13.58 4.07
C LYS A 16 -8.29 12.58 3.27
N LEU A 17 -8.97 11.78 2.45
CA LEU A 17 -8.27 10.77 1.68
C LEU A 17 -7.68 11.43 0.43
N VAL A 18 -6.38 11.60 0.45
CA VAL A 18 -5.66 12.20 -0.66
C VAL A 18 -4.38 11.41 -0.90
N ILE A 19 -4.16 10.99 -2.14
CA ILE A 19 -2.94 10.30 -2.53
C ILE A 19 -2.13 11.25 -3.38
N SER A 20 -1.09 11.83 -2.79
CA SER A 20 -0.23 12.80 -3.47
C SER A 20 1.14 12.77 -2.84
N GLU A 21 2.10 13.49 -3.44
CA GLU A 21 3.44 13.59 -2.87
C GLU A 21 3.42 14.15 -1.46
N GLU A 22 2.46 15.02 -1.17
CA GLU A 22 2.37 15.71 0.11
C GLU A 22 1.55 14.94 1.13
N ALA A 23 1.03 13.77 0.78
CA ALA A 23 0.14 13.04 1.67
C ALA A 23 0.86 12.62 2.94
N ARG A 24 0.17 12.78 4.07
CA ARG A 24 0.63 12.37 5.38
C ARG A 24 -0.29 11.28 5.90
N SER A 25 -0.03 10.78 7.09
CA SER A 25 -0.78 9.64 7.59
C SER A 25 -2.28 9.91 7.66
N GLU A 26 -2.71 11.13 8.01
CA GLU A 26 -4.14 11.39 8.10
C GLU A 26 -4.83 11.33 6.74
N GLN A 27 -4.12 11.57 5.64
CA GLN A 27 -4.70 11.42 4.31
C GLN A 27 -4.66 9.98 3.82
N LEU A 28 -3.81 9.15 4.39
CA LEU A 28 -3.59 7.79 3.89
C LEU A 28 -4.21 6.71 4.76
N ALA A 29 -4.50 7.04 6.02
CA ALA A 29 -4.87 6.04 7.00
C ALA A 29 -6.13 5.26 6.62
N ASP A 30 -7.16 5.95 6.14
CA ASP A 30 -8.42 5.27 5.85
C ASP A 30 -8.24 4.23 4.74
N LEU A 31 -7.45 4.54 3.72
CA LEU A 31 -7.19 3.57 2.67
C LEU A 31 -6.34 2.42 3.16
N ALA A 32 -5.32 2.71 3.94
CA ALA A 32 -4.45 1.67 4.49
C ALA A 32 -5.24 0.71 5.40
N ILE A 33 -6.15 1.24 6.19
CA ILE A 33 -7.00 0.42 7.06
C ILE A 33 -7.89 -0.48 6.21
N ALA A 34 -8.52 0.07 5.17
CA ALA A 34 -9.37 -0.73 4.30
C ALA A 34 -8.60 -1.87 3.64
N ILE A 35 -7.40 -1.58 3.16
CA ILE A 35 -6.58 -2.62 2.55
C ILE A 35 -6.20 -3.68 3.60
N ASN A 36 -5.82 -3.23 4.80
CA ASN A 36 -5.49 -4.15 5.88
C ASN A 36 -6.66 -5.08 6.20
N GLU A 37 -7.88 -4.56 6.17
CA GLU A 37 -9.04 -5.39 6.47
C GLU A 37 -9.34 -6.39 5.37
N ILE A 38 -8.95 -6.08 4.14
CA ILE A 38 -9.13 -7.01 3.03
C ILE A 38 -8.08 -8.11 3.06
N VAL A 39 -6.81 -7.73 3.16
CA VAL A 39 -5.72 -8.70 3.04
C VAL A 39 -5.37 -9.35 4.38
N ARG A 40 -5.75 -8.75 5.49
CA ARG A 40 -5.50 -9.24 6.85
C ARG A 40 -4.00 -9.33 7.16
N LEU A 41 -3.23 -8.46 6.58
CA LEU A 41 -1.78 -8.40 6.74
C LEU A 41 -1.40 -6.96 7.02
N PRO A 42 -0.28 -6.73 7.70
CA PRO A 42 0.20 -5.36 7.92
C PRO A 42 0.33 -4.60 6.60
N VAL A 43 -0.09 -3.35 6.61
CA VAL A 43 -0.07 -2.48 5.45
C VAL A 43 0.68 -1.21 5.81
N THR A 44 1.52 -0.75 4.90
CA THR A 44 2.23 0.52 5.07
C THR A 44 1.96 1.39 3.85
N MET A 45 1.92 2.69 4.06
CA MET A 45 1.77 3.66 2.97
C MET A 45 2.50 4.93 3.35
N ARG A 46 3.06 5.60 2.35
CA ARG A 46 3.56 6.96 2.57
C ARG A 46 3.49 7.74 1.26
N GLY A 47 3.35 9.05 1.37
CA GLY A 47 3.56 9.94 0.24
C GLY A 47 5.05 10.12 -0.01
N ALA A 48 5.38 10.72 -1.15
CA ALA A 48 6.78 10.84 -1.54
C ALA A 48 7.58 11.73 -0.59
N LYS A 49 6.95 12.74 -0.01
CA LYS A 49 7.68 13.76 0.73
C LYS A 49 7.59 13.64 2.26
N HIS A 50 6.73 12.80 2.78
CA HIS A 50 6.51 12.73 4.22
C HIS A 50 6.34 11.30 4.68
N PRO A 51 6.70 11.01 5.94
CA PRO A 51 6.36 9.70 6.50
C PRO A 51 4.86 9.48 6.47
N GLY A 52 4.48 8.22 6.51
CA GLY A 52 3.08 7.85 6.38
C GLY A 52 2.58 7.00 7.52
N VAL A 53 2.00 5.86 7.20
CA VAL A 53 1.23 5.11 8.17
C VAL A 53 1.58 3.62 8.09
N ARG A 54 1.58 2.97 9.25
CA ARG A 54 1.65 1.52 9.36
C ARG A 54 0.39 1.06 10.09
N VAL A 55 -0.31 0.10 9.47
CA VAL A 55 -1.60 -0.38 9.96
C VAL A 55 -1.51 -1.87 10.21
N GLU A 56 -1.98 -2.29 11.39
CA GLU A 56 -2.07 -3.70 11.78
C GLU A 56 -3.35 -3.88 12.58
N ASP A 57 -4.05 -4.99 12.34
CA ASP A 57 -5.27 -5.33 13.06
C ASP A 57 -6.32 -4.21 12.98
N GLY A 58 -6.43 -3.59 11.83
CA GLY A 58 -7.43 -2.55 11.59
C GLY A 58 -7.12 -1.22 12.24
N LYS A 59 -5.92 -1.02 12.75
CA LYS A 59 -5.55 0.18 13.50
C LYS A 59 -4.24 0.76 13.00
N VAL A 60 -4.13 2.09 13.09
CA VAL A 60 -2.86 2.76 12.86
C VAL A 60 -1.98 2.49 14.07
N VAL A 61 -0.87 1.79 13.85
CA VAL A 61 0.08 1.53 14.92
C VAL A 61 1.28 2.45 14.86
N ASP A 62 1.48 3.17 13.75
CA ASP A 62 2.53 4.16 13.62
C ASP A 62 2.08 5.19 12.59
N GLY A 63 1.89 6.42 13.02
CA GLY A 63 1.44 7.52 12.16
C GLY A 63 2.58 8.36 11.58
N GLU A 64 3.82 7.96 11.83
CA GLU A 64 4.99 8.63 11.27
C GLU A 64 5.92 7.60 10.65
N TYR A 65 5.34 6.65 9.98
CA TYR A 65 6.09 5.49 9.49
C TYR A 65 6.80 5.76 8.17
N THR A 66 8.03 5.31 8.10
CA THR A 66 8.72 5.14 6.84
C THR A 66 9.61 3.91 6.94
N GLY A 67 10.04 3.41 5.79
CA GLY A 67 10.95 2.28 5.74
C GLY A 67 11.75 2.32 4.46
N PRO A 68 12.89 1.64 4.43
CA PRO A 68 13.78 1.71 3.27
C PRO A 68 13.16 1.18 1.99
N VAL A 69 12.26 0.19 2.07
CA VAL A 69 11.68 -0.38 0.87
C VAL A 69 10.65 0.58 0.27
N LEU A 70 9.83 1.23 1.13
CA LEU A 70 8.91 2.27 0.63
C LEU A 70 9.69 3.39 -0.04
N GLU A 71 10.77 3.82 0.60
CA GLU A 71 11.56 4.93 0.07
C GLU A 71 12.19 4.55 -1.25
N GLU A 72 12.66 3.32 -1.37
CA GLU A 72 13.27 2.89 -2.62
C GLU A 72 12.25 2.75 -3.73
N ALA A 73 11.05 2.26 -3.45
CA ALA A 73 10.00 2.16 -4.46
C ALA A 73 9.64 3.54 -4.99
N ILE A 74 9.60 4.54 -4.12
CA ILE A 74 9.34 5.91 -4.55
C ILE A 74 10.49 6.43 -5.40
N ARG A 75 11.73 6.21 -4.95
CA ARG A 75 12.90 6.72 -5.64
C ARG A 75 13.05 6.10 -7.03
N THR A 76 12.77 4.82 -7.14
CA THR A 76 12.96 4.11 -8.43
C THR A 76 11.70 4.07 -9.27
N ALA A 77 10.55 4.41 -8.71
CA ALA A 77 9.25 4.32 -9.37
C ALA A 77 8.98 2.90 -9.88
N LYS A 78 9.43 1.88 -9.13
CA LYS A 78 9.28 0.49 -9.52
C LYS A 78 8.81 -0.35 -8.33
N PRO A 79 8.02 -1.40 -8.59
CA PRO A 79 7.67 -2.32 -7.50
C PRO A 79 8.89 -3.09 -7.02
N ILE A 80 8.86 -3.45 -5.75
CA ILE A 80 9.97 -4.15 -5.11
C ILE A 80 9.40 -5.27 -4.26
N ARG A 81 9.98 -6.45 -4.39
CA ARG A 81 9.72 -7.57 -3.48
C ARG A 81 11.04 -7.97 -2.87
N THR A 82 11.10 -7.93 -1.55
CA THR A 82 12.36 -8.18 -0.87
C THR A 82 12.11 -8.55 0.58
N ILE A 83 13.20 -8.92 1.26
CA ILE A 83 13.18 -9.17 2.70
C ILE A 83 13.94 -8.02 3.33
N PRO A 84 13.28 -7.13 4.08
CA PRO A 84 13.96 -5.99 4.68
C PRO A 84 15.01 -6.43 5.68
N GLU A 85 16.10 -5.66 5.76
CA GLU A 85 17.18 -5.92 6.71
C GLU A 85 17.05 -5.10 7.96
N SER A 86 16.06 -4.23 8.04
CA SER A 86 15.84 -3.37 9.20
C SER A 86 14.36 -3.03 9.31
N GLY A 87 14.00 -2.45 10.45
CA GLY A 87 12.64 -2.00 10.71
C GLY A 87 11.75 -3.11 11.26
N PRO A 88 10.45 -2.81 11.40
CA PRO A 88 9.53 -3.76 12.03
C PRO A 88 9.30 -5.03 11.22
N PHE A 89 9.61 -5.02 9.93
CA PHE A 89 9.40 -6.19 9.09
C PHE A 89 10.71 -6.87 8.72
N LYS A 90 11.75 -6.65 9.51
CA LYS A 90 13.05 -7.28 9.27
C LYS A 90 12.89 -8.79 9.18
N GLY A 91 13.43 -9.38 8.12
CA GLY A 91 13.37 -10.82 7.92
C GLY A 91 12.06 -11.35 7.37
N ILE A 92 11.11 -10.49 7.07
CA ILE A 92 9.79 -10.89 6.59
C ILE A 92 9.64 -10.40 5.16
N PRO A 93 9.28 -11.27 4.21
CA PRO A 93 9.09 -10.81 2.82
C PRO A 93 8.00 -9.75 2.72
N VAL A 94 8.29 -8.71 1.97
CA VAL A 94 7.34 -7.63 1.72
C VAL A 94 7.26 -7.34 0.24
N SER A 95 6.10 -6.89 -0.19
CA SER A 95 5.87 -6.39 -1.55
C SER A 95 5.46 -4.93 -1.44
N VAL A 96 6.12 -4.08 -2.21
CA VAL A 96 5.87 -2.65 -2.19
C VAL A 96 5.74 -2.18 -3.62
N ALA A 97 4.78 -1.30 -3.86
CA ALA A 97 4.63 -0.71 -5.19
C ALA A 97 4.46 0.78 -5.07
N PRO A 98 5.02 1.54 -6.02
CA PRO A 98 4.75 2.98 -6.06
C PRO A 98 3.38 3.25 -6.64
N VAL A 99 2.78 4.33 -6.20
CA VAL A 99 1.59 4.88 -6.84
C VAL A 99 2.10 5.86 -7.87
N LEU A 100 1.85 5.57 -9.14
CA LEU A 100 2.38 6.39 -10.22
C LEU A 100 1.30 7.30 -10.76
N GLN A 101 1.67 8.54 -10.98
CA GLN A 101 0.82 9.52 -11.61
C GLN A 101 1.62 10.13 -12.74
N GLN A 102 1.24 9.84 -13.98
CA GLN A 102 1.97 10.27 -15.16
C GLN A 102 3.43 9.86 -15.09
N GLY A 103 3.66 8.62 -14.62
CA GLY A 103 5.01 8.07 -14.55
C GLY A 103 5.81 8.49 -13.34
N LYS A 104 5.27 9.36 -12.50
CA LYS A 104 5.98 9.86 -11.33
C LYS A 104 5.44 9.17 -10.06
N ALA A 105 6.34 8.69 -9.23
CA ALA A 105 5.94 8.07 -7.98
C ALA A 105 5.53 9.14 -6.98
N VAL A 106 4.25 9.18 -6.63
CA VAL A 106 3.73 10.17 -5.68
C VAL A 106 3.55 9.57 -4.29
N ALA A 107 3.54 8.24 -4.20
CA ALA A 107 3.36 7.53 -2.95
C ALA A 107 3.83 6.08 -3.14
N ALA A 108 3.81 5.31 -2.07
CA ALA A 108 4.07 3.88 -2.15
C ALA A 108 3.20 3.15 -1.14
N ILE A 109 2.85 1.92 -1.47
CA ILE A 109 2.06 1.04 -0.63
C ILE A 109 2.82 -0.27 -0.47
N GLY A 110 2.86 -0.78 0.76
CA GLY A 110 3.53 -2.04 1.03
C GLY A 110 2.67 -2.97 1.85
N ILE A 111 2.82 -4.26 1.61
CA ILE A 111 2.20 -5.29 2.44
C ILE A 111 3.23 -6.37 2.71
N VAL A 112 3.00 -7.13 3.79
CA VAL A 112 3.76 -8.34 4.03
C VAL A 112 3.36 -9.35 2.95
N ASP A 113 4.37 -9.92 2.29
CA ASP A 113 4.12 -10.79 1.15
C ASP A 113 4.17 -12.24 1.59
N VAL A 114 3.04 -12.77 2.01
CA VAL A 114 2.95 -14.17 2.38
C VAL A 114 2.43 -15.05 1.24
N ILE A 115 2.06 -14.41 0.12
CA ILE A 115 1.49 -15.17 -1.01
C ILE A 115 2.52 -16.14 -1.56
N GLY A 116 3.78 -15.72 -1.63
CA GLY A 116 4.83 -16.58 -2.13
C GLY A 116 5.28 -17.64 -1.14
N THR A 117 4.85 -17.55 0.12
CA THR A 117 5.25 -18.52 1.15
C THR A 117 4.13 -19.45 1.54
N ILE A 118 2.90 -19.18 1.12
CA ILE A 118 1.76 -20.02 1.43
C ILE A 118 1.40 -20.80 0.17
N ASP A 119 1.60 -22.11 0.25
CA ASP A 119 1.21 -22.98 -0.83
C ASP A 119 0.04 -23.80 -0.32
N ILE A 120 -1.16 -23.48 -0.76
CA ILE A 120 -2.37 -24.16 -0.33
C ILE A 120 -3.09 -24.68 -1.57
N PRO A 121 -2.53 -25.71 -2.21
CA PRO A 121 -3.12 -26.20 -3.47
C PRO A 121 -4.57 -26.61 -3.33
N GLU A 122 -4.94 -27.16 -2.18
CA GLU A 122 -6.32 -27.61 -1.96
C GLU A 122 -7.29 -26.42 -2.00
N VAL A 123 -6.85 -25.27 -1.49
CA VAL A 123 -7.69 -24.09 -1.48
C VAL A 123 -7.75 -23.47 -2.86
N PHE A 124 -6.61 -23.35 -3.52
CA PHE A 124 -6.54 -22.69 -4.81
C PHE A 124 -6.85 -23.61 -5.98
N GLY A 125 -6.92 -24.91 -5.76
CA GLY A 125 -7.19 -25.83 -6.85
C GLY A 125 -8.50 -25.56 -7.56
N ALA A 126 -9.53 -25.19 -6.81
CA ALA A 126 -10.83 -24.88 -7.39
C ALA A 126 -10.86 -23.50 -8.05
N TYR A 127 -9.81 -22.72 -7.85
CA TYR A 127 -9.71 -21.37 -8.38
C TYR A 127 -8.47 -21.24 -9.24
N SER A 128 -8.27 -22.20 -10.14
CA SER A 128 -7.03 -22.26 -10.90
C SER A 128 -6.77 -20.99 -11.70
N ASN A 129 -7.83 -20.33 -12.20
CA ASN A 129 -7.64 -19.10 -12.93
C ASN A 129 -7.13 -17.98 -12.02
N VAL A 130 -7.56 -17.96 -10.77
CA VAL A 130 -7.09 -16.98 -9.82
C VAL A 130 -5.62 -17.22 -9.51
N VAL A 131 -5.24 -18.49 -9.29
CA VAL A 131 -3.85 -18.83 -9.05
C VAL A 131 -2.97 -18.45 -10.23
N ALA A 132 -3.43 -18.72 -11.44
CA ALA A 132 -2.69 -18.39 -12.63
C ALA A 132 -2.51 -16.89 -12.76
N GLN A 133 -3.53 -16.11 -12.41
CA GLN A 133 -3.45 -14.67 -12.43
C GLN A 133 -2.42 -14.15 -11.44
N VAL A 134 -2.41 -14.70 -10.23
CA VAL A 134 -1.47 -14.28 -9.20
C VAL A 134 -0.04 -14.59 -9.65
N SER A 135 0.17 -15.71 -10.31
CA SER A 135 1.50 -16.10 -10.77
C SER A 135 1.89 -15.44 -12.09
N GLY A 136 0.96 -14.74 -12.74
CA GLY A 136 1.24 -14.12 -14.01
C GLY A 136 1.20 -15.06 -15.19
N GLU A 137 0.58 -16.23 -15.04
CA GLU A 137 0.58 -17.26 -16.09
C GLU A 137 -0.74 -17.39 -16.83
N ALA A 138 -1.79 -16.70 -16.37
CA ALA A 138 -3.11 -16.94 -16.90
C ALA A 138 -3.21 -16.70 -18.39
N GLN A 139 -2.55 -15.67 -18.87
CA GLN A 139 -2.66 -15.30 -20.28
C GLN A 139 -1.91 -16.22 -21.20
N GLU A 140 -0.88 -16.85 -20.69
CA GLU A 140 -0.07 -17.71 -21.53
C GLU A 140 -0.74 -19.02 -21.83
N LYS A 141 -1.75 -19.36 -21.06
CA LYS A 141 -2.43 -20.63 -21.23
C LYS A 141 -3.61 -20.55 -22.16
N ARG A 142 -3.83 -19.40 -22.71
CA ARG A 142 -4.91 -19.22 -23.68
C ARG A 142 -4.35 -19.14 -25.08
#